data_e6cb291362b60a9d2d2901945ef4ced7
#
_entry.id   e6cb291362b60a9d2d2901945ef4ced7
#
_cell.length_a   1.000
_cell.length_b   1.000
_cell.length_c   1.000
_cell.angle_alpha   90.00
_cell.angle_beta   90.00
_cell.angle_gamma   90.00
#
_symmetry.space_group_name_H-M   'P 1'
#
loop_
_entity.id
_entity.type
_entity.pdbx_description
1 polymer ?
#
loop_
_entity_poly.entity_id
_entity_poly.type
_entity_poly.pdbx_seq_one_letter_code
_entity_poly.pdbx_strand_id
1 'polypeptide(L)'
;TMNGIFSGGAAKYKVLVVVLILAVIVKIILDLYLQTKSGFLLRAVGDNANLVTSLAKDQGNVKILGLAIANGMVAMAGGIFCQEQRVFEISSGTGAIVIGLASVIIGTSLFKNLTFLKATTAVLIGSVVYKACVAVALKFFEPQDMKLITAVLFLVILLLSLIHI
;
A
#
# COMPACT_ATOMS: atom_id res chain seq x y z
N THR A 1 -9.01 -9.63 21.21
CA THR A 1 -8.38 -9.05 22.42
C THR A 1 -6.90 -9.32 22.41
N MET A 2 -6.14 -8.47 21.71
CA MET A 2 -4.68 -8.61 21.59
C MET A 2 -3.90 -8.30 22.88
N ASN A 3 -4.56 -7.87 23.95
CA ASN A 3 -3.91 -7.53 25.22
C ASN A 3 -3.52 -8.74 26.08
N GLY A 4 -3.88 -9.97 25.71
CA GLY A 4 -3.65 -11.16 26.52
C GLY A 4 -2.31 -11.88 26.32
N ILE A 5 -1.56 -11.56 25.30
CA ILE A 5 -0.42 -12.40 24.90
C ILE A 5 0.93 -11.95 25.51
N PHE A 6 1.03 -10.71 26.01
CA PHE A 6 2.27 -10.22 26.61
C PHE A 6 2.02 -9.24 27.78
N SER A 7 2.37 -9.57 28.97
CA SER A 7 2.42 -8.66 30.12
C SER A 7 3.87 -8.22 30.35
N GLY A 8 4.12 -6.92 30.30
CA GLY A 8 5.44 -6.36 30.59
C GLY A 8 5.74 -5.12 29.73
N GLY A 9 6.69 -4.28 30.09
CA GLY A 9 7.05 -2.99 29.48
C GLY A 9 7.17 -2.91 27.94
N ALA A 10 7.03 -4.06 27.27
CA ALA A 10 6.96 -4.19 25.82
C ALA A 10 5.57 -3.90 25.22
N ALA A 11 4.57 -3.48 26.01
CA ALA A 11 3.19 -3.30 25.51
C ALA A 11 3.09 -2.27 24.37
N LYS A 12 3.95 -1.27 24.34
CA LYS A 12 3.99 -0.22 23.32
C LYS A 12 4.47 -0.73 21.96
N TYR A 13 5.35 -1.73 21.96
CA TYR A 13 5.90 -2.30 20.71
C TYR A 13 5.13 -3.52 20.19
N LYS A 14 4.21 -4.06 20.98
CA LYS A 14 3.46 -5.28 20.63
C LYS A 14 2.66 -5.13 19.36
N VAL A 15 1.88 -4.05 19.27
CA VAL A 15 1.03 -3.78 18.11
C VAL A 15 1.90 -3.63 16.88
N LEU A 16 3.01 -2.89 17.00
CA LEU A 16 3.96 -2.67 15.91
C LEU A 16 4.56 -4.00 15.42
N VAL A 17 4.98 -4.87 16.33
CA VAL A 17 5.57 -6.18 15.98
C VAL A 17 4.53 -7.08 15.30
N VAL A 18 3.31 -7.15 15.84
CA VAL A 18 2.23 -7.96 15.25
C VAL A 18 1.86 -7.46 13.87
N VAL A 19 1.68 -6.16 13.69
CA VAL A 19 1.35 -5.55 12.39
C VAL A 19 2.48 -5.79 11.38
N LEU A 20 3.74 -5.67 11.82
CA LEU A 20 4.91 -5.89 10.98
C LEU A 20 5.00 -7.37 10.52
N ILE A 21 4.82 -8.31 11.44
CA ILE A 21 4.79 -9.75 11.10
C ILE A 21 3.68 -10.03 10.09
N LEU A 22 2.49 -9.49 10.33
CA LEU A 22 1.34 -9.70 9.48
C LEU A 22 1.55 -9.07 8.09
N ALA A 23 2.13 -7.87 8.02
CA ALA A 23 2.51 -7.23 6.76
C ALA A 23 3.52 -8.08 5.95
N VAL A 24 4.52 -8.68 6.63
CA VAL A 24 5.50 -9.57 5.99
C VAL A 24 4.82 -10.84 5.47
N ILE A 25 3.92 -11.44 6.24
CA ILE A 25 3.18 -12.65 5.83
C ILE A 25 2.34 -12.34 4.59
N VAL A 26 1.56 -11.26 4.61
CA VAL A 26 0.72 -10.85 3.47
C VAL A 26 1.56 -10.55 2.24
N LYS A 27 2.70 -9.89 2.43
CA LYS A 27 3.66 -9.63 1.35
C LYS A 27 4.18 -10.92 0.72
N ILE A 28 4.57 -11.90 1.53
CA ILE A 28 5.07 -13.19 1.03
C ILE A 28 3.98 -13.91 0.23
N ILE A 29 2.75 -13.96 0.76
CA ILE A 29 1.60 -14.57 0.08
C ILE A 29 1.34 -13.87 -1.27
N LEU A 30 1.37 -12.54 -1.28
CA LEU A 30 1.17 -11.76 -2.51
C LEU A 30 2.29 -12.01 -3.53
N ASP A 31 3.54 -12.03 -3.08
CA ASP A 31 4.70 -12.30 -3.94
C ASP A 31 4.64 -13.71 -4.55
N LEU A 32 4.23 -14.71 -3.77
CA LEU A 32 4.03 -16.07 -4.25
C LEU A 32 2.87 -16.14 -5.26
N TYR A 33 1.76 -15.47 -4.96
CA TYR A 33 0.62 -15.41 -5.88
C TYR A 33 1.01 -14.77 -7.22
N LEU A 34 1.76 -13.67 -7.20
CA LEU A 34 2.19 -12.96 -8.41
C LEU A 34 3.19 -13.77 -9.27
N GLN A 35 3.80 -14.82 -8.72
CA GLN A 35 4.63 -15.78 -9.47
C GLN A 35 3.83 -16.92 -10.10
N THR A 36 2.54 -17.05 -9.77
CA THR A 36 1.67 -18.03 -10.41
C THR A 36 1.25 -17.59 -11.81
N LYS A 37 0.76 -18.53 -12.62
CA LYS A 37 0.23 -18.24 -13.98
C LYS A 37 -0.86 -17.17 -13.94
N SER A 38 -1.71 -17.19 -12.91
CA SER A 38 -2.78 -16.21 -12.71
C SER A 38 -2.22 -14.82 -12.40
N GLY A 39 -1.21 -14.73 -11.53
CA GLY A 39 -0.53 -13.47 -11.21
C GLY A 39 0.21 -12.87 -12.41
N PHE A 40 0.79 -13.73 -13.25
CA PHE A 40 1.45 -13.30 -14.50
C PHE A 40 0.44 -12.70 -15.47
N LEU A 41 -0.72 -13.36 -15.64
CA LEU A 41 -1.83 -12.83 -16.46
C LEU A 41 -2.35 -11.49 -15.91
N LEU A 42 -2.45 -11.36 -14.60
CA LEU A 42 -2.89 -10.12 -13.97
C LEU A 42 -1.96 -8.93 -14.30
N ARG A 43 -0.65 -9.16 -14.26
CA ARG A 43 0.35 -8.16 -14.67
C ARG A 43 0.25 -7.85 -16.16
N ALA A 44 0.14 -8.88 -17.01
CA ALA A 44 0.03 -8.71 -18.45
C ALA A 44 -1.22 -7.89 -18.85
N VAL A 45 -2.36 -8.10 -18.16
CA VAL A 45 -3.58 -7.28 -18.37
C VAL A 45 -3.35 -5.84 -17.94
N GLY A 46 -2.56 -5.60 -16.89
CA GLY A 46 -2.19 -4.26 -16.44
C GLY A 46 -1.33 -3.51 -17.45
N ASP A 47 -0.38 -4.20 -18.06
CA ASP A 47 0.55 -3.62 -19.04
C ASP A 47 -0.11 -3.44 -20.42
N ASN A 48 -0.79 -4.47 -20.92
CA ASN A 48 -1.48 -4.43 -22.22
C ASN A 48 -2.68 -5.40 -22.26
N ALA A 49 -3.88 -4.86 -22.04
CA ALA A 49 -5.11 -5.64 -22.04
C ALA A 49 -5.40 -6.31 -23.40
N ASN A 50 -5.04 -5.67 -24.52
CA ASN A 50 -5.29 -6.20 -25.87
C ASN A 50 -4.44 -7.44 -26.18
N LEU A 51 -3.23 -7.50 -25.64
CA LEU A 51 -2.34 -8.66 -25.79
C LEU A 51 -2.93 -9.89 -25.11
N VAL A 52 -3.57 -9.74 -23.95
CA VAL A 52 -4.18 -10.86 -23.24
C VAL A 52 -5.43 -11.38 -23.97
N THR A 53 -6.18 -10.51 -24.60
CA THR A 53 -7.35 -10.89 -25.43
C THR A 53 -6.92 -11.68 -26.67
N SER A 54 -5.80 -11.30 -27.30
CA SER A 54 -5.24 -12.02 -28.45
C SER A 54 -4.75 -13.44 -28.10
N LEU A 55 -4.45 -13.71 -26.82
CA LEU A 55 -4.10 -15.03 -26.29
C LEU A 55 -5.34 -15.87 -25.91
N ALA A 56 -6.55 -15.49 -26.38
CA ALA A 56 -7.82 -16.15 -26.09
C ALA A 56 -8.13 -16.27 -24.57
N LYS A 57 -7.64 -15.33 -23.75
CA LYS A 57 -7.97 -15.23 -22.34
C LYS A 57 -8.94 -14.07 -22.11
N ASP A 58 -9.99 -14.35 -21.35
CA ASP A 58 -10.95 -13.31 -20.97
C ASP A 58 -10.31 -12.36 -19.94
N GLN A 59 -10.02 -11.15 -20.41
CA GLN A 59 -9.48 -10.09 -19.57
C GLN A 59 -10.45 -9.66 -18.45
N GLY A 60 -11.77 -9.83 -18.65
CA GLY A 60 -12.77 -9.49 -17.64
C GLY A 60 -12.62 -10.30 -16.38
N ASN A 61 -12.50 -11.63 -16.51
CA ASN A 61 -12.32 -12.54 -15.39
C ASN A 61 -11.00 -12.28 -14.64
N VAL A 62 -9.93 -11.95 -15.36
CA VAL A 62 -8.64 -11.63 -14.75
C VAL A 62 -8.71 -10.32 -13.95
N LYS A 63 -9.40 -9.30 -14.48
CA LYS A 63 -9.61 -8.02 -13.77
C LYS A 63 -10.47 -8.22 -12.51
N ILE A 64 -11.55 -8.98 -12.58
CA ILE A 64 -12.42 -9.28 -11.43
C ILE A 64 -11.61 -9.97 -10.34
N LEU A 65 -10.79 -10.95 -10.68
CA LEU A 65 -9.95 -11.67 -9.72
C LEU A 65 -8.92 -10.75 -9.06
N GLY A 66 -8.27 -9.88 -9.84
CA GLY A 66 -7.35 -8.88 -9.31
C GLY A 66 -8.03 -7.91 -8.35
N LEU A 67 -9.23 -7.44 -8.70
CA LEU A 67 -10.02 -6.55 -7.87
C LEU A 67 -10.49 -7.22 -6.59
N ALA A 68 -10.88 -8.49 -6.65
CA ALA A 68 -11.27 -9.27 -5.48
C ALA A 68 -10.11 -9.43 -4.48
N ILE A 69 -8.91 -9.75 -4.97
CA ILE A 69 -7.70 -9.84 -4.12
C ILE A 69 -7.36 -8.49 -3.51
N ALA A 70 -7.38 -7.41 -4.31
CA ALA A 70 -7.10 -6.06 -3.82
C ALA A 70 -8.09 -5.63 -2.72
N ASN A 71 -9.39 -5.83 -2.93
CA ASN A 71 -10.42 -5.52 -1.95
C ASN A 71 -10.30 -6.37 -0.69
N GLY A 72 -9.94 -7.65 -0.81
CA GLY A 72 -9.66 -8.53 0.32
C GLY A 72 -8.50 -8.01 1.18
N MET A 73 -7.42 -7.55 0.55
CA MET A 73 -6.27 -6.96 1.25
C MET A 73 -6.65 -5.64 1.94
N VAL A 74 -7.43 -4.79 1.28
CA VAL A 74 -7.92 -3.53 1.87
C VAL A 74 -8.82 -3.80 3.07
N ALA A 75 -9.73 -4.78 2.98
CA ALA A 75 -10.60 -5.17 4.09
C ALA A 75 -9.79 -5.68 5.29
N MET A 76 -8.76 -6.48 5.05
CA MET A 76 -7.84 -6.95 6.10
C MET A 76 -7.10 -5.79 6.76
N ALA A 77 -6.55 -4.87 5.97
CA ALA A 77 -5.84 -3.70 6.48
C ALA A 77 -6.77 -2.79 7.28
N GLY A 78 -8.00 -2.56 6.80
CA GLY A 78 -9.03 -1.79 7.51
C GLY A 78 -9.44 -2.42 8.84
N GLY A 79 -9.60 -3.76 8.88
CA GLY A 79 -9.91 -4.48 10.10
C GLY A 79 -8.81 -4.34 11.16
N ILE A 80 -7.54 -4.44 10.77
CA ILE A 80 -6.40 -4.25 11.67
C ILE A 80 -6.35 -2.81 12.18
N PHE A 81 -6.56 -1.84 11.29
CA PHE A 81 -6.58 -0.41 11.64
C PHE A 81 -7.68 -0.11 12.66
N CYS A 82 -8.91 -0.62 12.44
CA CYS A 82 -10.02 -0.46 13.38
C CYS A 82 -9.74 -1.11 14.75
N GLN A 83 -9.05 -2.26 14.77
CA GLN A 83 -8.66 -2.90 16.03
C GLN A 83 -7.61 -2.11 16.80
N GLU A 84 -6.69 -1.46 16.12
CA GLU A 84 -5.66 -0.65 16.74
C GLU A 84 -6.22 0.65 17.30
N GLN A 85 -6.97 1.38 16.46
CA GLN A 85 -7.51 2.70 16.82
C GLN A 85 -8.73 2.60 17.76
N ARG A 86 -9.38 1.44 17.82
CA ARG A 86 -10.65 1.21 18.54
C ARG A 86 -11.78 2.15 18.12
N VAL A 87 -11.64 2.79 16.99
CA VAL A 87 -12.63 3.71 16.40
C VAL A 87 -12.77 3.36 14.92
N PHE A 88 -13.99 3.43 14.42
CA PHE A 88 -14.30 3.32 13.01
C PHE A 88 -14.80 4.67 12.50
N GLU A 89 -14.05 5.27 11.58
CA GLU A 89 -14.40 6.54 10.97
C GLU A 89 -14.32 6.41 9.44
N ILE A 90 -15.43 6.69 8.78
CA ILE A 90 -15.55 6.59 7.32
C ILE A 90 -14.61 7.56 6.60
N SER A 91 -14.39 8.74 7.17
CA SER A 91 -13.49 9.75 6.61
C SER A 91 -12.02 9.31 6.54
N SER A 92 -11.61 8.39 7.41
CA SER A 92 -10.27 7.78 7.37
C SER A 92 -10.02 6.98 6.08
N GLY A 93 -11.06 6.38 5.52
CA GLY A 93 -10.98 5.61 4.26
C GLY A 93 -10.64 6.49 3.06
N THR A 94 -11.22 7.68 2.96
CA THR A 94 -10.93 8.61 1.85
C THR A 94 -9.50 9.11 1.88
N GLY A 95 -8.95 9.39 3.08
CA GLY A 95 -7.55 9.75 3.26
C GLY A 95 -6.59 8.60 2.92
N ALA A 96 -6.97 7.36 3.22
CA ALA A 96 -6.16 6.18 2.94
C ALA A 96 -5.91 5.96 1.43
N ILE A 97 -6.87 6.33 0.56
CA ILE A 97 -6.70 6.23 -0.89
C ILE A 97 -5.56 7.14 -1.37
N VAL A 98 -5.53 8.39 -0.90
CA VAL A 98 -4.48 9.37 -1.26
C VAL A 98 -3.11 8.87 -0.78
N ILE A 99 -3.04 8.38 0.46
CA ILE A 99 -1.82 7.81 1.03
C ILE A 99 -1.35 6.59 0.22
N GLY A 100 -2.27 5.73 -0.18
CA GLY A 100 -1.99 4.56 -1.00
C GLY A 100 -1.40 4.93 -2.35
N LEU A 101 -2.04 5.85 -3.08
CA LEU A 101 -1.56 6.33 -4.37
C LEU A 101 -0.19 7.00 -4.26
N ALA A 102 0.00 7.89 -3.28
CA ALA A 102 1.29 8.53 -3.03
C ALA A 102 2.40 7.51 -2.76
N SER A 103 2.11 6.48 -1.95
CA SER A 103 3.07 5.43 -1.62
C SER A 103 3.48 4.62 -2.84
N VAL A 104 2.53 4.31 -3.74
CA VAL A 104 2.81 3.60 -5.01
C VAL A 104 3.66 4.47 -5.92
N ILE A 105 3.32 5.75 -6.10
CA ILE A 105 4.06 6.67 -6.96
C ILE A 105 5.49 6.85 -6.45
N ILE A 106 5.68 7.09 -5.15
CA ILE A 106 7.02 7.20 -4.55
C ILE A 106 7.80 5.90 -4.74
N GLY A 107 7.19 4.75 -4.41
CA GLY A 107 7.85 3.46 -4.54
C GLY A 107 8.28 3.16 -5.96
N THR A 108 7.42 3.37 -6.94
CA THR A 108 7.73 3.09 -8.34
C THR A 108 8.71 4.10 -8.94
N SER A 109 8.64 5.37 -8.57
CA SER A 109 9.54 6.42 -9.08
C SER A 109 10.95 6.30 -8.51
N LEU A 110 11.10 6.10 -7.20
CA LEU A 110 12.40 5.98 -6.54
C LEU A 110 13.17 4.73 -6.98
N PHE A 111 12.46 3.63 -7.25
CA PHE A 111 13.07 2.33 -7.55
C PHE A 111 12.95 1.92 -9.02
N LYS A 112 12.57 2.84 -9.92
CA LYS A 112 12.44 2.59 -11.37
C LYS A 112 13.72 1.99 -11.98
N ASN A 113 14.89 2.42 -11.53
CA ASN A 113 16.20 1.99 -12.06
C ASN A 113 16.76 0.73 -11.37
N LEU A 114 16.11 0.24 -10.32
CA LEU A 114 16.55 -0.93 -9.57
C LEU A 114 15.77 -2.18 -10.03
N THR A 115 16.24 -2.81 -11.09
CA THR A 115 15.68 -4.07 -11.63
C THR A 115 15.67 -5.23 -10.62
N PHE A 116 16.40 -5.13 -9.54
CA PHE A 116 16.52 -6.16 -8.51
C PHE A 116 15.35 -6.15 -7.51
N LEU A 117 14.61 -5.02 -7.36
CA LEU A 117 13.53 -4.90 -6.39
C LEU A 117 12.18 -5.23 -7.05
N LYS A 118 11.46 -6.19 -6.43
CA LYS A 118 10.07 -6.47 -6.82
C LYS A 118 9.21 -5.24 -6.57
N ALA A 119 8.26 -4.95 -7.47
CA ALA A 119 7.34 -3.82 -7.35
C ALA A 119 6.62 -3.76 -5.99
N THR A 120 6.25 -4.92 -5.43
CA THR A 120 5.64 -5.03 -4.10
C THR A 120 6.54 -4.50 -2.99
N THR A 121 7.85 -4.77 -3.05
CA THR A 121 8.83 -4.25 -2.08
C THR A 121 9.03 -2.75 -2.23
N ALA A 122 9.08 -2.26 -3.48
CA ALA A 122 9.20 -0.84 -3.77
C ALA A 122 8.04 -0.03 -3.19
N VAL A 123 6.80 -0.52 -3.32
CA VAL A 123 5.60 0.11 -2.74
C VAL A 123 5.63 0.12 -1.20
N LEU A 124 6.09 -0.97 -0.56
CA LEU A 124 6.23 -1.00 0.89
C LEU A 124 7.24 0.03 1.39
N ILE A 125 8.40 0.13 0.75
CA ILE A 125 9.40 1.15 1.10
C ILE A 125 8.84 2.55 0.82
N GLY A 126 8.14 2.74 -0.30
CA GLY A 126 7.45 3.98 -0.64
C GLY A 126 6.45 4.43 0.44
N SER A 127 5.71 3.49 1.02
CA SER A 127 4.77 3.79 2.11
C SER A 127 5.48 4.27 3.39
N VAL A 128 6.62 3.69 3.72
CA VAL A 128 7.45 4.10 4.87
C VAL A 128 8.02 5.50 4.62
N VAL A 129 8.57 5.74 3.43
CA VAL A 129 9.12 7.06 3.05
C VAL A 129 8.03 8.12 3.10
N TYR A 130 6.84 7.85 2.54
CA TYR A 130 5.72 8.78 2.60
C TYR A 130 5.34 9.13 4.04
N LYS A 131 5.20 8.13 4.92
CA LYS A 131 4.90 8.33 6.34
C LYS A 131 5.99 9.11 7.05
N ALA A 132 7.26 8.88 6.73
CA ALA A 132 8.38 9.65 7.26
C ALA A 132 8.30 11.13 6.82
N CYS A 133 8.01 11.39 5.54
CA CYS A 133 7.81 12.77 5.05
C CYS A 133 6.65 13.48 5.77
N VAL A 134 5.52 12.79 5.95
CA VAL A 134 4.38 13.33 6.70
C VAL A 134 4.76 13.61 8.15
N ALA A 135 5.49 12.70 8.80
CA ALA A 135 5.93 12.88 10.19
C ALA A 135 6.89 14.08 10.36
N VAL A 136 7.75 14.33 9.37
CA VAL A 136 8.61 15.52 9.35
C VAL A 136 7.79 16.79 9.13
N ALA A 137 6.84 16.76 8.19
CA ALA A 137 5.96 17.90 7.92
C ALA A 137 5.16 18.31 9.16
N LEU A 138 4.66 17.34 9.94
CA LEU A 138 3.92 17.60 11.19
C LEU A 138 4.75 18.26 12.30
N LYS A 139 6.08 18.23 12.21
CA LYS A 139 6.94 19.00 13.16
C LYS A 139 6.96 20.49 12.87
N PHE A 140 6.68 20.88 11.63
CA PHE A 140 6.72 22.28 11.17
C PHE A 140 5.33 22.92 11.07
N PHE A 141 4.29 22.11 10.96
CA PHE A 141 2.90 22.58 10.77
C PHE A 141 1.98 22.05 11.85
N GLU A 142 0.91 22.80 12.14
CA GLU A 142 -0.08 22.37 13.13
C GLU A 142 -0.94 21.21 12.63
N PRO A 143 -1.41 20.33 13.54
CA PRO A 143 -2.23 19.14 13.16
C PRO A 143 -3.55 19.49 12.46
N GLN A 144 -4.03 20.72 12.56
CA GLN A 144 -5.26 21.18 11.91
C GLN A 144 -5.13 21.20 10.38
N ASP A 145 -3.92 21.41 9.88
CA ASP A 145 -3.62 21.53 8.45
C ASP A 145 -3.25 20.18 7.79
N MET A 146 -3.45 19.06 8.50
CA MET A 146 -3.08 17.71 8.02
C MET A 146 -3.60 17.37 6.63
N LYS A 147 -4.86 17.75 6.33
CA LYS A 147 -5.48 17.47 5.03
C LYS A 147 -4.81 18.28 3.92
N LEU A 148 -4.45 19.51 4.20
CA LEU A 148 -3.79 20.41 3.27
C LEU A 148 -2.35 19.97 3.03
N ILE A 149 -1.64 19.60 4.09
CA ILE A 149 -0.25 19.09 4.02
C ILE A 149 -0.18 17.81 3.17
N THR A 150 -1.08 16.85 3.41
CA THR A 150 -1.11 15.60 2.64
C THR A 150 -1.45 15.85 1.17
N ALA A 151 -2.34 16.79 0.86
CA ALA A 151 -2.68 17.15 -0.51
C ALA A 151 -1.50 17.83 -1.23
N VAL A 152 -0.83 18.79 -0.58
CA VAL A 152 0.34 19.48 -1.13
C VAL A 152 1.50 18.48 -1.33
N LEU A 153 1.75 17.61 -0.37
CA LEU A 153 2.78 16.57 -0.44
C LEU A 153 2.53 15.63 -1.61
N PHE A 154 1.26 15.20 -1.80
CA PHE A 154 0.85 14.37 -2.92
C PHE A 154 1.10 15.09 -4.26
N LEU A 155 0.75 16.36 -4.36
CA LEU A 155 0.93 17.17 -5.57
C LEU A 155 2.41 17.35 -5.91
N VAL A 156 3.25 17.63 -4.91
CA VAL A 156 4.71 17.75 -5.08
C VAL A 156 5.31 16.44 -5.57
N ILE A 157 4.91 15.31 -4.98
CA ILE A 157 5.39 13.99 -5.37
C ILE A 157 4.97 13.66 -6.82
N LEU A 158 3.74 14.00 -7.18
CA LEU A 158 3.22 13.79 -8.52
C LEU A 158 3.99 14.62 -9.55
N LEU A 159 4.29 15.89 -9.25
CA LEU A 159 5.11 16.75 -10.09
C LEU A 159 6.55 16.21 -10.25
N LEU A 160 7.17 15.79 -9.14
CA LEU A 160 8.50 15.19 -9.18
C LEU A 160 8.52 13.90 -10.00
N SER A 161 7.49 13.07 -9.87
CA SER A 161 7.34 11.86 -10.68
C SER A 161 7.18 12.19 -12.17
N LEU A 162 6.45 13.26 -12.50
CA LEU A 162 6.22 13.69 -13.88
C LEU A 162 7.50 14.27 -14.52
N ILE A 163 8.34 14.96 -13.74
CA ILE A 163 9.61 15.51 -14.20
C ILE A 163 10.65 14.40 -14.42
N HIS A 164 10.53 13.28 -13.70
CA HIS A 164 11.45 12.14 -13.81
C HIS A 164 11.04 11.10 -14.86
N ILE A 165 9.91 11.25 -15.55
CA ILE A 165 9.46 10.41 -16.66
C ILE A 165 9.94 10.98 -17.98
#